data_7feca399dd663965b83e40e4c89508d6
#
_entry.id   7feca399dd663965b83e40e4c89508d6
#
_cell.length_a   1.000
_cell.length_b   1.000
_cell.length_c   1.000
_cell.angle_alpha   90.00
_cell.angle_beta   90.00
_cell.angle_gamma   90.00
#
_symmetry.space_group_name_H-M   'P 1'
#
loop_
_entity.id
_entity.type
_entity.pdbx_description
1 polymer ?
#
loop_
_entity_poly.entity_id
_entity_poly.type
_entity_poly.pdbx_seq_one_letter_code
_entity_poly.pdbx_strand_id
1 'polypeptide(L)'
;MKVPGSSRFEDNLDIELRHGEASALPLTDGEMDAALAHMVLHYLPSPGEAIAEMARVVKPGGTVIAVDFVPHQHDWMRQELGVCWLGFSTEEVADWYEQVGLVNFRHEEHAGLSSSRELPGTFIASGQRPS
;
A
#
# COMPACT_ATOMS: atom_id res chain seq x y z
N MET A 1 -2.48 -2.53 -3.49
CA MET A 1 -2.72 -3.49 -2.41
C MET A 1 -2.59 -4.91 -2.92
N LYS A 2 -1.78 -5.68 -2.28
CA LYS A 2 -1.61 -7.04 -2.69
C LYS A 2 -2.35 -7.96 -1.72
N VAL A 3 -3.59 -8.24 -2.07
CA VAL A 3 -4.43 -9.15 -1.31
C VAL A 3 -4.95 -10.19 -2.31
N PRO A 4 -4.07 -11.01 -2.86
CA PRO A 4 -4.49 -11.99 -3.84
C PRO A 4 -5.30 -13.10 -3.19
N GLY A 5 -5.74 -14.03 -3.98
CA GLY A 5 -6.59 -15.11 -3.54
C GLY A 5 -6.17 -15.73 -2.23
N SER A 6 -7.01 -16.56 -1.71
CA SER A 6 -6.80 -17.17 -0.42
C SER A 6 -5.60 -18.10 -0.45
N SER A 7 -4.53 -17.73 0.21
CA SER A 7 -3.38 -18.61 0.40
C SER A 7 -2.69 -18.19 1.68
N ARG A 8 -1.79 -19.01 2.15
CA ARG A 8 -1.15 -18.80 3.41
C ARG A 8 0.32 -19.11 3.29
N PHE A 9 1.15 -18.18 3.75
CA PHE A 9 2.57 -18.44 3.88
C PHE A 9 2.81 -19.20 5.17
N GLU A 10 3.62 -20.20 5.08
CA GLU A 10 3.90 -21.04 6.22
C GLU A 10 4.92 -20.40 7.13
N ASP A 11 5.99 -20.99 7.34
CA ASP A 11 7.20 -20.45 7.95
C ASP A 11 7.02 -19.42 9.05
N ASN A 12 6.19 -19.61 9.98
CA ASN A 12 6.04 -18.71 11.12
C ASN A 12 5.41 -17.36 10.78
N LEU A 13 5.11 -17.10 9.52
CA LEU A 13 4.40 -15.89 9.14
C LEU A 13 2.96 -16.24 8.90
N ASP A 14 2.10 -15.64 9.66
CA ASP A 14 0.68 -15.85 9.50
C ASP A 14 0.13 -14.81 8.54
N ILE A 15 0.44 -14.99 7.27
CA ILE A 15 0.02 -14.09 6.22
C ILE A 15 -1.05 -14.79 5.39
N GLU A 16 -2.18 -14.17 5.30
CA GLU A 16 -3.27 -14.66 4.49
C GLU A 16 -3.50 -13.71 3.32
N LEU A 17 -3.58 -14.29 2.13
CA LEU A 17 -3.77 -13.52 0.92
C LEU A 17 -5.20 -13.71 0.43
N ARG A 18 -5.85 -12.62 0.06
CA ARG A 18 -7.23 -12.62 -0.41
C ARG A 18 -7.39 -11.72 -1.62
N HIS A 19 -8.32 -12.05 -2.46
CA HIS A 19 -8.73 -11.21 -3.57
C HIS A 19 -9.92 -10.37 -3.17
N GLY A 20 -9.97 -9.16 -3.70
CA GLY A 20 -11.08 -8.26 -3.48
C GLY A 20 -10.76 -6.93 -4.10
N GLU A 21 -11.75 -6.06 -4.18
CA GLU A 21 -11.50 -4.69 -4.56
C GLU A 21 -10.77 -3.98 -3.43
N ALA A 22 -9.81 -3.13 -3.78
CA ALA A 22 -8.97 -2.48 -2.78
C ALA A 22 -9.78 -1.63 -1.80
N SER A 23 -10.92 -1.11 -2.22
CA SER A 23 -11.80 -0.30 -1.38
C SER A 23 -12.89 -1.12 -0.66
N ALA A 24 -12.95 -2.43 -0.91
CA ALA A 24 -13.98 -3.27 -0.30
C ALA A 24 -13.47 -4.71 -0.20
N LEU A 25 -12.55 -4.95 0.71
CA LEU A 25 -11.94 -6.27 0.87
C LEU A 25 -12.91 -7.25 1.53
N PRO A 26 -12.90 -8.52 1.10
CA PRO A 26 -13.76 -9.55 1.68
C PRO A 26 -13.21 -10.06 3.01
N LEU A 27 -12.93 -9.15 3.92
CA LEU A 27 -12.37 -9.44 5.23
C LEU A 27 -13.19 -8.72 6.29
N THR A 28 -13.28 -9.31 7.46
CA THR A 28 -13.96 -8.67 8.57
C THR A 28 -13.05 -7.65 9.25
N ASP A 29 -13.65 -6.77 10.03
CA ASP A 29 -12.89 -5.76 10.78
C ASP A 29 -11.92 -6.46 11.71
N GLY A 30 -10.67 -5.99 11.73
CA GLY A 30 -9.68 -6.48 12.66
C GLY A 30 -9.30 -7.94 12.49
N GLU A 31 -9.49 -8.49 11.29
CA GLU A 31 -9.18 -9.89 11.04
C GLU A 31 -7.69 -10.16 10.88
N MET A 32 -6.93 -9.18 10.40
CA MET A 32 -5.55 -9.38 9.99
C MET A 32 -4.55 -8.74 10.94
N ASP A 33 -3.37 -9.34 11.07
CA ASP A 33 -2.26 -8.77 11.84
C ASP A 33 -1.61 -7.60 11.10
N ALA A 34 -1.57 -7.68 9.78
CA ALA A 34 -0.97 -6.65 8.95
C ALA A 34 -1.62 -6.66 7.56
N ALA A 35 -1.54 -5.53 6.88
CA ALA A 35 -1.98 -5.41 5.51
C ALA A 35 -0.89 -4.72 4.69
N LEU A 36 -0.68 -5.17 3.47
CA LEU A 36 0.36 -4.67 2.59
C LEU A 36 -0.21 -4.31 1.23
N ALA A 37 0.05 -3.08 0.80
CA ALA A 37 -0.19 -2.66 -0.57
C ALA A 37 1.17 -2.52 -1.25
N HIS A 38 1.46 -3.39 -2.22
CA HIS A 38 2.75 -3.42 -2.88
C HIS A 38 2.61 -3.14 -4.36
N MET A 39 3.02 -1.94 -4.77
CA MET A 39 3.06 -1.53 -6.18
C MET A 39 1.70 -1.63 -6.86
N VAL A 40 0.65 -1.30 -6.15
CA VAL A 40 -0.70 -1.40 -6.70
C VAL A 40 -1.51 -0.11 -6.50
N LEU A 41 -1.14 0.75 -5.56
CA LEU A 41 -1.89 1.98 -5.30
C LEU A 41 -1.95 2.88 -6.53
N HIS A 42 -0.89 2.89 -7.34
CA HIS A 42 -0.85 3.73 -8.53
C HIS A 42 -1.83 3.28 -9.62
N TYR A 43 -2.41 2.10 -9.50
CA TYR A 43 -3.47 1.63 -10.40
C TYR A 43 -4.86 1.97 -9.90
N LEU A 44 -5.01 2.41 -8.67
CA LEU A 44 -6.30 2.60 -8.03
C LEU A 44 -6.79 4.05 -8.23
N PRO A 45 -8.06 4.25 -8.56
CA PRO A 45 -8.59 5.61 -8.67
C PRO A 45 -8.60 6.36 -7.35
N SER A 46 -8.74 5.66 -6.24
CA SER A 46 -8.81 6.27 -4.90
C SER A 46 -7.88 5.55 -3.94
N PRO A 47 -6.57 5.81 -3.99
CA PRO A 47 -5.62 5.11 -3.11
C PRO A 47 -5.92 5.30 -1.62
N GLY A 48 -6.39 6.48 -1.23
CA GLY A 48 -6.73 6.73 0.18
C GLY A 48 -7.82 5.80 0.70
N GLU A 49 -8.77 5.40 -0.15
CA GLU A 49 -9.81 4.45 0.24
C GLU A 49 -9.22 3.06 0.49
N ALA A 50 -8.19 2.69 -0.27
CA ALA A 50 -7.50 1.44 -0.06
C ALA A 50 -6.80 1.44 1.31
N ILE A 51 -6.16 2.55 1.67
CA ILE A 51 -5.52 2.67 2.97
C ILE A 51 -6.56 2.58 4.09
N ALA A 52 -7.72 3.22 3.92
CA ALA A 52 -8.80 3.14 4.90
C ALA A 52 -9.28 1.70 5.08
N GLU A 53 -9.40 0.97 3.98
CA GLU A 53 -9.84 -0.42 4.02
C GLU A 53 -8.79 -1.32 4.69
N MET A 54 -7.52 -1.06 4.43
CA MET A 54 -6.44 -1.78 5.08
C MET A 54 -6.46 -1.52 6.59
N ALA A 55 -6.72 -0.27 6.99
CA ALA A 55 -6.83 0.08 8.40
C ALA A 55 -8.00 -0.66 9.06
N ARG A 56 -9.08 -0.84 8.33
CA ARG A 56 -10.26 -1.55 8.85
C ARG A 56 -9.96 -3.02 9.14
N VAL A 57 -9.24 -3.68 8.24
CA VAL A 57 -9.04 -5.13 8.34
C VAL A 57 -7.92 -5.53 9.29
N VAL A 58 -7.01 -4.62 9.65
CA VAL A 58 -6.00 -4.96 10.65
C VAL A 58 -6.55 -4.79 12.05
N LYS A 59 -6.11 -5.63 12.95
CA LYS A 59 -6.55 -5.55 14.35
C LYS A 59 -5.86 -4.38 15.06
N PRO A 60 -6.36 -3.96 16.23
CA PRO A 60 -5.68 -2.95 17.02
C PRO A 60 -4.22 -3.35 17.24
N GLY A 61 -3.30 -2.41 17.03
CA GLY A 61 -1.87 -2.68 17.07
C GLY A 61 -1.31 -3.24 15.77
N GLY A 62 -2.16 -3.59 14.81
CA GLY A 62 -1.73 -4.12 13.53
C GLY A 62 -1.09 -3.06 12.64
N THR A 63 -0.36 -3.50 11.64
CA THR A 63 0.43 -2.62 10.79
C THR A 63 -0.13 -2.54 9.38
N VAL A 64 -0.18 -1.33 8.85
CA VAL A 64 -0.56 -1.06 7.46
C VAL A 64 0.68 -0.59 6.71
N ILE A 65 1.05 -1.31 5.67
CA ILE A 65 2.28 -1.04 4.92
C ILE A 65 1.92 -0.73 3.47
N ALA A 66 2.51 0.33 2.93
CA ALA A 66 2.35 0.68 1.53
C ALA A 66 3.71 0.86 0.89
N VAL A 67 3.89 0.23 -0.26
CA VAL A 67 5.10 0.37 -1.09
C VAL A 67 4.64 0.81 -2.46
N ASP A 68 5.17 1.93 -2.93
CA ASP A 68 4.81 2.44 -4.25
C ASP A 68 5.87 3.41 -4.74
N PHE A 69 5.60 4.08 -5.86
CA PHE A 69 6.53 5.02 -6.45
C PHE A 69 6.50 6.37 -5.76
N VAL A 70 7.67 6.98 -5.60
CA VAL A 70 7.75 8.41 -5.32
C VAL A 70 7.31 9.18 -6.56
N PRO A 71 6.98 10.48 -6.46
CA PRO A 71 6.53 11.23 -7.64
C PRO A 71 7.57 11.18 -8.75
N HIS A 72 7.10 10.97 -9.97
CA HIS A 72 7.96 10.90 -11.14
C HIS A 72 7.20 11.42 -12.37
N GLN A 73 7.89 11.51 -13.49
CA GLN A 73 7.32 12.05 -14.71
C GLN A 73 7.41 11.07 -15.87
N HIS A 74 7.36 9.79 -15.60
CA HIS A 74 7.41 8.76 -16.62
C HIS A 74 6.02 8.52 -17.22
N ASP A 75 5.60 9.42 -18.08
CA ASP A 75 4.26 9.35 -18.70
C ASP A 75 4.01 8.04 -19.45
N TRP A 76 5.07 7.39 -19.91
CA TRP A 76 4.91 6.11 -20.59
C TRP A 76 4.20 5.07 -19.72
N MET A 77 4.30 5.19 -18.40
CA MET A 77 3.63 4.28 -17.50
C MET A 77 2.11 4.38 -17.58
N ARG A 78 1.59 5.60 -17.81
CA ARG A 78 0.16 5.77 -18.03
C ARG A 78 -0.29 5.12 -19.32
N GLN A 79 0.50 5.30 -20.36
CA GLN A 79 0.14 4.82 -21.68
C GLN A 79 0.32 3.32 -21.85
N GLU A 80 1.38 2.77 -21.29
CA GLU A 80 1.70 1.36 -21.50
C GLU A 80 1.23 0.47 -20.37
N LEU A 81 1.16 0.97 -19.15
CA LEU A 81 0.78 0.17 -17.98
C LEU A 81 -0.58 0.52 -17.42
N GLY A 82 -1.17 1.62 -17.87
CA GLY A 82 -2.49 2.01 -17.40
C GLY A 82 -2.55 2.51 -15.96
N VAL A 83 -1.44 3.06 -15.44
CA VAL A 83 -1.45 3.57 -14.09
C VAL A 83 -2.29 4.84 -13.99
N CYS A 84 -2.97 5.02 -12.86
CA CYS A 84 -3.76 6.22 -12.60
C CYS A 84 -2.89 7.38 -12.10
N TRP A 85 -1.81 7.08 -11.41
CA TRP A 85 -0.97 8.07 -10.73
C TRP A 85 0.49 7.85 -11.03
N LEU A 86 1.24 8.95 -11.13
CA LEU A 86 2.69 8.90 -11.32
C LEU A 86 3.40 9.13 -10.00
N GLY A 87 3.16 8.22 -9.06
CA GLY A 87 3.78 8.26 -7.77
C GLY A 87 3.02 9.12 -6.76
N PHE A 88 3.48 9.10 -5.53
CA PHE A 88 2.84 9.80 -4.42
C PHE A 88 3.89 10.48 -3.55
N SER A 89 3.60 11.72 -3.14
CA SER A 89 4.49 12.45 -2.25
C SER A 89 4.34 11.94 -0.82
N THR A 90 5.34 12.23 0.01
CA THR A 90 5.29 11.91 1.43
C THR A 90 4.06 12.53 2.08
N GLU A 91 3.75 13.78 1.72
CA GLU A 91 2.61 14.49 2.29
C GLU A 91 1.29 13.82 1.96
N GLU A 92 1.14 13.36 0.73
CA GLU A 92 -0.07 12.65 0.33
C GLU A 92 -0.25 11.36 1.12
N VAL A 93 0.83 10.58 1.23
CA VAL A 93 0.78 9.30 1.94
C VAL A 93 0.54 9.53 3.42
N ALA A 94 1.24 10.49 4.02
CA ALA A 94 1.06 10.82 5.42
C ALA A 94 -0.40 11.23 5.70
N ASP A 95 -0.99 11.99 4.79
CA ASP A 95 -2.36 12.42 4.91
C ASP A 95 -3.34 11.24 4.90
N TRP A 96 -3.13 10.28 4.01
CA TRP A 96 -3.98 9.07 4.00
C TRP A 96 -3.93 8.34 5.34
N TYR A 97 -2.75 8.18 5.90
CA TYR A 97 -2.57 7.49 7.17
C TYR A 97 -3.21 8.28 8.32
N GLU A 98 -3.02 9.58 8.32
CA GLU A 98 -3.59 10.44 9.35
C GLU A 98 -5.11 10.43 9.33
N GLN A 99 -5.70 10.52 8.16
CA GLN A 99 -7.16 10.60 8.02
C GLN A 99 -7.87 9.36 8.55
N VAL A 100 -7.23 8.22 8.53
CA VAL A 100 -7.83 6.98 9.03
C VAL A 100 -7.36 6.65 10.45
N GLY A 101 -6.64 7.55 11.08
CA GLY A 101 -6.26 7.39 12.49
C GLY A 101 -5.11 6.45 12.75
N LEU A 102 -4.32 6.14 11.75
CA LEU A 102 -3.12 5.33 11.95
C LEU A 102 -2.03 6.16 12.63
N VAL A 103 -1.29 5.54 13.52
CA VAL A 103 -0.25 6.20 14.32
C VAL A 103 1.12 5.62 14.00
N ASN A 104 2.16 6.25 14.52
CA ASN A 104 3.54 5.81 14.32
C ASN A 104 3.91 5.73 12.84
N PHE A 105 3.49 6.74 12.08
CA PHE A 105 3.76 6.79 10.66
C PHE A 105 5.25 6.85 10.38
N ARG A 106 5.72 6.01 9.48
CA ARG A 106 7.11 6.00 9.00
C ARG A 106 7.11 6.00 7.49
N HIS A 107 8.09 6.64 6.92
CA HIS A 107 8.23 6.76 5.48
C HIS A 107 9.71 6.76 5.11
N GLU A 108 10.10 5.84 4.25
CA GLU A 108 11.47 5.77 3.72
C GLU A 108 11.42 5.77 2.22
N GLU A 109 12.33 6.50 1.61
CA GLU A 109 12.46 6.54 0.16
C GLU A 109 13.71 5.80 -0.27
N HIS A 110 13.62 5.10 -1.38
CA HIS A 110 14.75 4.40 -1.98
C HIS A 110 14.86 4.81 -3.43
N ALA A 111 16.07 5.14 -3.87
CA ALA A 111 16.32 5.49 -5.24
C ALA A 111 16.00 4.30 -6.15
N GLY A 112 15.52 4.58 -7.35
CA GLY A 112 15.27 3.54 -8.31
C GLY A 112 16.54 2.78 -8.66
N LEU A 113 16.38 1.51 -8.96
CA LEU A 113 17.49 0.71 -9.43
C LEU A 113 17.87 1.22 -10.80
N SER A 114 18.98 1.92 -10.85
CA SER A 114 19.45 2.45 -12.11
C SER A 114 20.20 1.37 -12.83
N SER A 115 19.68 0.91 -13.87
CA SER A 115 20.47 0.14 -14.81
C SER A 115 20.22 0.80 -16.14
N SER A 116 20.00 0.05 -17.14
CA SER A 116 19.74 0.60 -18.47
C SER A 116 18.34 1.22 -18.57
N ARG A 117 17.48 1.04 -17.59
CA ARG A 117 16.13 1.60 -17.57
C ARG A 117 15.99 2.54 -16.43
N GLU A 118 15.44 3.69 -16.71
CA GLU A 118 15.10 4.63 -15.66
C GLU A 118 13.77 4.22 -15.03
N LEU A 119 13.87 3.69 -13.84
CA LEU A 119 12.70 3.38 -13.03
C LEU A 119 12.58 4.41 -11.92
N PRO A 120 11.35 4.80 -11.57
CA PRO A 120 11.17 5.73 -10.46
C PRO A 120 11.67 5.13 -9.16
N GLY A 121 12.06 5.98 -8.23
CA GLY A 121 12.32 5.56 -6.87
C GLY A 121 11.03 5.08 -6.22
N THR A 122 11.17 4.40 -5.11
CA THR A 122 10.04 3.88 -4.36
C THR A 122 10.08 4.37 -2.93
N PHE A 123 8.96 4.24 -2.24
CA PHE A 123 8.90 4.48 -0.81
C PHE A 123 8.31 3.27 -0.12
N ILE A 124 8.61 3.15 1.16
CA ILE A 124 7.96 2.22 2.05
C ILE A 124 7.36 3.05 3.17
N ALA A 125 6.06 2.98 3.32
CA ALA A 125 5.35 3.67 4.37
C ALA A 125 4.70 2.66 5.29
N SER A 126 4.65 2.97 6.58
CA SER A 126 3.97 2.11 7.54
C SER A 126 3.30 2.94 8.61
N GLY A 127 2.28 2.38 9.19
CA GLY A 127 1.58 2.96 10.31
C GLY A 127 0.87 1.86 11.06
N GLN A 128 0.47 2.15 12.29
CA GLN A 128 -0.18 1.16 13.13
C GLN A 128 -1.56 1.61 13.52
N ARG A 129 -2.47 0.67 13.60
CA ARG A 129 -3.77 0.94 14.16
C ARG A 129 -3.62 1.09 15.68
N PRO A 130 -4.19 2.12 16.31
CA PRO A 130 -4.10 2.28 17.76
C PRO A 130 -4.59 1.05 18.48
N SER A 131 -3.93 0.71 19.54
CA SER A 131 -4.29 -0.46 20.36
C SER A 131 -5.38 -0.14 21.38
#